data_5e0dece4a9516755a7ae55de2c4293de
#
_entry.id   5e0dece4a9516755a7ae55de2c4293de
#
_cell.length_a   1.000
_cell.length_b   1.000
_cell.length_c   1.000
_cell.angle_alpha   90.00
_cell.angle_beta   90.00
_cell.angle_gamma   90.00
#
_symmetry.space_group_name_H-M   'P 1'
#
loop_
_entity.id
_entity.type
_entity.pdbx_description
1 polymer ?
#
loop_
_entity_poly.entity_id
_entity_poly.type
_entity_poly.pdbx_seq_one_letter_code
_entity_poly.pdbx_strand_id
1 'polypeptide(L)'
;MASEIKELKAGLSITAVAQRLGLSVVNRRFRCFFPERHAHGDRTPSVSINEEKGYFRCFVCNDVKGDVISLVQIVLGVSFTEAIKWLKDDTPSIIRDSQKYYPKKNTHHAQKTEEHPKFFKEKMIFDFLSLLSPIPPNSAAGWWLAKRHIYKPTWDKVLLRLMDDYNHVSNSLLAKHSLEDLQLAGLFNSQGNLRYGRHPIIIPYVDEMHRPFFFQARAIDKNIRPKELNFQGAIPFPYNKEALDGKFGTVYLCEGAIDTLTLLGNGFNAVGIPGVNSFKPEWVSLFSNKKVILCLDNDEAGRAGEERISALLKEAGLETHSFGLLPEGQDINSWLTS
;
A
#
# COMPACT_ATOMS: atom_id res chain seq x y z
N MET A 1 -18.43 10.25 19.40
CA MET A 1 -17.15 10.08 18.65
C MET A 1 -17.14 10.76 17.28
N ALA A 2 -18.03 10.45 16.31
CA ALA A 2 -18.05 11.15 15.01
C ALA A 2 -18.39 12.64 15.11
N SER A 3 -19.35 13.04 15.97
CA SER A 3 -19.71 14.43 16.26
C SER A 3 -18.55 15.21 16.89
N GLU A 4 -17.90 14.65 17.89
CA GLU A 4 -16.74 15.27 18.57
C GLU A 4 -15.55 15.51 17.62
N ILE A 5 -15.30 14.57 16.68
CA ILE A 5 -14.23 14.73 15.69
C ILE A 5 -14.58 15.87 14.71
N LYS A 6 -15.85 15.98 14.32
CA LYS A 6 -16.31 17.04 13.44
C LYS A 6 -16.18 18.42 14.12
N GLU A 7 -16.55 18.51 15.40
CA GLU A 7 -16.41 19.73 16.20
C GLU A 7 -14.95 20.10 16.42
N LEU A 8 -14.08 19.11 16.73
CA LEU A 8 -12.64 19.32 16.87
C LEU A 8 -12.03 19.89 15.57
N LYS A 9 -12.40 19.34 14.41
CA LYS A 9 -11.92 19.84 13.11
C LYS A 9 -12.43 21.24 12.79
N ALA A 10 -13.68 21.55 13.14
CA ALA A 10 -14.27 22.85 12.88
C ALA A 10 -13.72 23.95 13.82
N GLY A 11 -13.26 23.59 15.02
CA GLY A 11 -12.70 24.51 16.00
C GLY A 11 -11.22 24.84 15.85
N LEU A 12 -10.50 24.15 14.96
CA LEU A 12 -9.04 24.29 14.83
C LEU A 12 -8.61 24.91 13.50
N SER A 13 -7.80 25.96 13.57
CA SER A 13 -7.12 26.54 12.40
C SER A 13 -5.96 25.65 11.97
N ILE A 14 -5.90 25.31 10.68
CA ILE A 14 -4.75 24.55 10.12
C ILE A 14 -3.46 25.34 10.25
N THR A 15 -3.51 26.65 10.07
CA THR A 15 -2.33 27.52 10.25
C THR A 15 -1.81 27.45 11.69
N ALA A 16 -2.70 27.53 12.68
CA ALA A 16 -2.31 27.43 14.08
C ALA A 16 -1.70 26.06 14.42
N VAL A 17 -2.33 24.98 13.93
CA VAL A 17 -1.81 23.62 14.10
C VAL A 17 -0.46 23.45 13.40
N ALA A 18 -0.30 23.95 12.17
CA ALA A 18 0.97 23.91 11.45
C ALA A 18 2.10 24.65 12.21
N GLN A 19 1.80 25.83 12.75
CA GLN A 19 2.75 26.61 13.56
C GLN A 19 3.10 25.90 14.88
N ARG A 20 2.10 25.30 15.55
CA ARG A 20 2.31 24.47 16.75
C ARG A 20 3.18 23.24 16.48
N LEU A 21 3.13 22.70 15.25
CA LEU A 21 4.01 21.63 14.75
C LEU A 21 5.41 22.11 14.31
N GLY A 22 5.71 23.41 14.47
CA GLY A 22 7.01 23.99 14.09
C GLY A 22 7.16 24.28 12.59
N LEU A 23 6.08 24.23 11.81
CA LEU A 23 6.12 24.55 10.40
C LEU A 23 6.14 26.08 10.18
N SER A 24 7.04 26.58 9.36
CA SER A 24 7.10 27.97 8.97
C SER A 24 6.01 28.28 7.95
N VAL A 25 4.91 28.89 8.38
CA VAL A 25 3.77 29.28 7.52
C VAL A 25 3.89 30.75 7.14
N VAL A 26 3.99 31.01 5.83
CA VAL A 26 4.04 32.38 5.26
C VAL A 26 2.95 32.48 4.17
N ASN A 27 2.09 33.48 4.26
CA ASN A 27 0.99 33.70 3.30
C ASN A 27 0.13 32.44 3.08
N ARG A 28 -0.25 31.74 4.15
CA ARG A 28 -1.01 30.48 4.14
C ARG A 28 -0.31 29.38 3.30
N ARG A 29 1.01 29.37 3.26
CA ARG A 29 1.81 28.33 2.61
C ARG A 29 2.94 27.88 3.51
N PHE A 30 3.32 26.61 3.37
CA PHE A 30 4.52 26.03 3.98
C PHE A 30 5.20 25.05 3.01
N ARG A 31 6.44 24.67 3.33
CA ARG A 31 7.21 23.75 2.49
C ARG A 31 6.66 22.33 2.55
N CYS A 32 6.67 21.63 1.42
CA CYS A 32 6.21 20.24 1.36
C CYS A 32 7.10 19.34 2.23
N PHE A 33 6.49 18.29 2.76
CA PHE A 33 7.19 17.28 3.57
C PHE A 33 8.17 16.43 2.75
N PHE A 34 8.03 16.44 1.42
CA PHE A 34 8.84 15.69 0.46
C PHE A 34 9.53 16.64 -0.53
N PRO A 35 10.52 17.43 -0.06
CA PRO A 35 11.19 18.42 -0.91
C PRO A 35 11.92 17.78 -2.10
N GLU A 36 12.34 16.52 -1.99
CA GLU A 36 12.98 15.74 -3.04
C GLU A 36 12.06 15.47 -4.26
N ARG A 37 10.74 15.56 -4.10
CA ARG A 37 9.75 15.42 -5.19
C ARG A 37 9.51 16.72 -5.95
N HIS A 38 10.16 17.80 -5.53
CA HIS A 38 9.99 19.12 -6.09
C HIS A 38 11.22 19.58 -6.87
N ALA A 39 11.00 20.20 -8.01
CA ALA A 39 12.06 20.91 -8.69
C ALA A 39 12.67 21.93 -7.72
N HIS A 40 13.98 21.93 -7.57
CA HIS A 40 14.72 22.82 -6.68
C HIS A 40 14.46 22.65 -5.15
N GLY A 41 13.96 21.45 -4.71
CA GLY A 41 13.83 21.13 -3.29
C GLY A 41 12.79 21.96 -2.54
N ASP A 42 11.70 22.31 -3.19
CA ASP A 42 10.59 23.12 -2.64
C ASP A 42 11.05 24.45 -2.00
N ARG A 43 11.98 25.14 -2.64
CA ARG A 43 12.47 26.47 -2.16
C ARG A 43 11.34 27.49 -2.07
N THR A 44 10.35 27.38 -2.95
CA THR A 44 9.10 28.13 -2.90
C THR A 44 8.04 27.21 -2.31
N PRO A 45 7.44 27.53 -1.13
CA PRO A 45 6.47 26.67 -0.45
C PRO A 45 5.31 26.24 -1.35
N SER A 46 5.17 24.95 -1.59
CA SER A 46 4.16 24.36 -2.50
C SER A 46 2.89 23.91 -1.80
N VAL A 47 2.88 23.79 -0.48
CA VAL A 47 1.68 23.42 0.27
C VAL A 47 0.89 24.67 0.60
N SER A 48 -0.37 24.71 0.17
CA SER A 48 -1.29 25.79 0.48
C SER A 48 -2.32 25.35 1.51
N ILE A 49 -2.74 26.29 2.37
CA ILE A 49 -3.77 26.13 3.39
C ILE A 49 -5.05 26.86 2.94
N ASN A 50 -6.18 26.16 3.03
CA ASN A 50 -7.51 26.73 2.90
C ASN A 50 -8.21 26.63 4.27
N GLU A 51 -8.22 27.73 5.03
CA GLU A 51 -8.81 27.79 6.37
C GLU A 51 -10.33 27.60 6.35
N GLU A 52 -11.02 28.13 5.35
CA GLU A 52 -12.49 28.05 5.25
C GLU A 52 -12.96 26.61 5.08
N LYS A 53 -12.17 25.81 4.34
CA LYS A 53 -12.45 24.38 4.11
C LYS A 53 -11.76 23.48 5.14
N GLY A 54 -10.95 24.02 6.05
CA GLY A 54 -10.18 23.23 7.01
C GLY A 54 -9.22 22.23 6.35
N TYR A 55 -8.50 22.64 5.29
CA TYR A 55 -7.82 21.73 4.39
C TYR A 55 -6.50 22.30 3.90
N PHE A 56 -5.46 21.44 3.77
CA PHE A 56 -4.20 21.78 3.13
C PHE A 56 -3.89 20.87 1.95
N ARG A 57 -3.10 21.34 1.00
CA ARG A 57 -2.73 20.57 -0.19
C ARG A 57 -1.42 21.08 -0.78
N CYS A 58 -0.54 20.15 -1.17
CA CYS A 58 0.60 20.43 -2.05
C CYS A 58 0.14 20.50 -3.51
N PHE A 59 0.64 21.49 -4.25
CA PHE A 59 0.29 21.62 -5.67
C PHE A 59 1.12 20.72 -6.59
N VAL A 60 2.24 20.19 -6.10
CA VAL A 60 3.14 19.30 -6.86
C VAL A 60 2.88 17.85 -6.49
N CYS A 61 2.81 17.56 -5.18
CA CYS A 61 2.52 16.22 -4.68
C CYS A 61 1.01 16.08 -4.45
N ASN A 62 0.31 15.37 -5.31
CA ASN A 62 -1.16 15.20 -5.20
C ASN A 62 -1.60 14.42 -3.95
N ASP A 63 -0.69 13.67 -3.35
CA ASP A 63 -0.88 12.86 -2.15
C ASP A 63 -0.65 13.64 -0.83
N VAL A 64 -0.01 14.80 -0.88
CA VAL A 64 0.19 15.67 0.27
C VAL A 64 -1.00 16.62 0.43
N LYS A 65 -2.03 16.14 1.12
CA LYS A 65 -3.28 16.88 1.39
C LYS A 65 -4.00 16.30 2.59
N GLY A 66 -4.84 17.09 3.23
CA GLY A 66 -5.67 16.64 4.35
C GLY A 66 -6.16 17.76 5.25
N ASP A 67 -6.72 17.38 6.38
CA ASP A 67 -7.21 18.27 7.46
C ASP A 67 -6.19 18.38 8.60
N VAL A 68 -6.59 19.03 9.71
CA VAL A 68 -5.73 19.20 10.89
C VAL A 68 -5.24 17.89 11.50
N ILE A 69 -6.04 16.81 11.46
CA ILE A 69 -5.65 15.51 11.98
C ILE A 69 -4.60 14.89 11.08
N SER A 70 -4.83 14.93 9.77
CA SER A 70 -3.87 14.46 8.77
C SER A 70 -2.54 15.20 8.86
N LEU A 71 -2.58 16.52 9.15
CA LEU A 71 -1.37 17.32 9.31
C LEU A 71 -0.53 16.84 10.51
N VAL A 72 -1.18 16.62 11.67
CA VAL A 72 -0.49 16.08 12.85
C VAL A 72 0.07 14.69 12.60
N GLN A 73 -0.72 13.81 11.95
CA GLN A 73 -0.27 12.46 11.59
C GLN A 73 0.98 12.48 10.69
N ILE A 74 0.98 13.34 9.67
CA ILE A 74 2.10 13.44 8.72
C ILE A 74 3.36 14.00 9.41
N VAL A 75 3.21 15.07 10.21
CA VAL A 75 4.37 15.75 10.80
C VAL A 75 4.97 14.98 11.97
N LEU A 76 4.12 14.39 12.82
CA LEU A 76 4.58 13.66 14.02
C LEU A 76 4.71 12.16 13.81
N GLY A 77 4.24 11.62 12.67
CA GLY A 77 4.26 10.18 12.40
C GLY A 77 3.36 9.36 13.36
N VAL A 78 2.29 9.95 13.89
CA VAL A 78 1.44 9.35 14.92
C VAL A 78 0.14 8.75 14.34
N SER A 79 -0.48 7.85 15.10
CA SER A 79 -1.78 7.28 14.75
C SER A 79 -2.91 8.32 14.81
N PHE A 80 -4.07 7.99 14.22
CA PHE A 80 -5.25 8.86 14.26
C PHE A 80 -5.69 9.22 15.69
N THR A 81 -5.67 8.24 16.59
CA THR A 81 -6.03 8.43 18.00
C THR A 81 -5.05 9.33 18.76
N GLU A 82 -3.77 9.16 18.49
CA GLU A 82 -2.71 9.99 19.07
C GLU A 82 -2.73 11.41 18.51
N ALA A 83 -3.03 11.58 17.23
CA ALA A 83 -3.21 12.90 16.63
C ALA A 83 -4.39 13.67 17.25
N ILE A 84 -5.53 12.99 17.51
CA ILE A 84 -6.66 13.57 18.23
C ILE A 84 -6.28 13.95 19.66
N LYS A 85 -5.56 13.09 20.36
CA LYS A 85 -5.07 13.37 21.72
C LYS A 85 -4.17 14.61 21.72
N TRP A 86 -3.20 14.67 20.80
CA TRP A 86 -2.30 15.82 20.63
C TRP A 86 -3.05 17.11 20.32
N LEU A 87 -4.09 17.06 19.47
CA LEU A 87 -4.92 18.23 19.14
C LEU A 87 -5.78 18.71 20.32
N LYS A 88 -6.18 17.81 21.22
CA LYS A 88 -6.96 18.13 22.45
C LYS A 88 -6.08 18.64 23.59
N ASP A 89 -4.79 18.36 23.59
CA ASP A 89 -3.83 18.78 24.61
C ASP A 89 -3.45 20.25 24.40
N ASP A 90 -3.97 21.14 25.25
CA ASP A 90 -3.66 22.57 25.23
C ASP A 90 -2.28 22.95 25.81
N THR A 91 -1.47 21.96 26.16
CA THR A 91 -0.13 22.22 26.71
C THR A 91 0.80 22.71 25.59
N PRO A 92 1.40 23.90 25.71
CA PRO A 92 2.41 24.36 24.76
C PRO A 92 3.61 23.42 24.84
N SER A 93 3.70 22.49 23.92
CA SER A 93 4.92 21.73 23.74
C SER A 93 6.00 22.72 23.26
N ILE A 94 6.93 23.06 24.15
CA ILE A 94 8.14 23.80 23.81
C ILE A 94 8.94 22.92 22.84
N ILE A 95 8.70 23.11 21.56
CA ILE A 95 9.55 22.53 20.51
C ILE A 95 10.83 23.37 20.53
N ARG A 96 11.85 22.84 21.19
CA ARG A 96 13.20 23.38 21.11
C ARG A 96 13.65 23.27 19.67
N ASP A 97 13.84 24.43 19.05
CA ASP A 97 14.67 24.68 17.89
C ASP A 97 14.28 23.99 16.56
N SER A 98 13.40 24.68 15.80
CA SER A 98 12.91 24.29 14.47
C SER A 98 13.93 24.44 13.33
N GLN A 99 15.24 24.50 13.61
CA GLN A 99 16.28 24.65 12.57
C GLN A 99 16.97 23.36 12.12
N LYS A 100 16.50 22.17 12.51
CA LYS A 100 17.21 20.90 12.20
C LYS A 100 16.33 19.83 11.57
N TYR A 101 15.69 20.13 10.45
CA TYR A 101 15.19 19.07 9.58
C TYR A 101 15.90 19.10 8.22
N TYR A 102 17.23 19.08 8.26
CA TYR A 102 18.09 18.65 7.17
C TYR A 102 18.96 17.50 7.68
N PRO A 103 18.98 16.35 6.99
CA PRO A 103 19.87 15.28 7.39
C PRO A 103 21.31 15.74 7.17
N LYS A 104 22.00 16.15 8.25
CA LYS A 104 23.45 16.22 8.26
C LYS A 104 23.99 14.79 8.27
N LYS A 105 24.96 14.49 7.40
CA LYS A 105 25.80 13.31 7.53
C LYS A 105 26.31 13.23 8.97
N ASN A 106 25.86 12.26 9.73
CA ASN A 106 26.37 11.99 11.07
C ASN A 106 27.04 10.64 11.11
N THR A 107 28.32 10.72 11.40
CA THR A 107 29.04 9.67 12.10
C THR A 107 28.65 9.73 13.60
N HIS A 108 28.33 8.54 14.15
CA HIS A 108 28.29 8.13 15.55
C HIS A 108 27.04 8.36 16.41
N HIS A 109 26.57 7.20 16.91
CA HIS A 109 25.67 6.93 18.03
C HIS A 109 24.24 7.47 17.94
N ALA A 110 23.38 6.65 17.29
CA ALA A 110 21.93 6.81 17.31
C ALA A 110 21.37 6.36 18.66
N GLN A 111 20.76 7.28 19.39
CA GLN A 111 19.70 6.91 20.33
C GLN A 111 18.50 6.42 19.48
N LYS A 112 18.07 5.17 19.70
CA LYS A 112 16.88 4.58 19.08
C LYS A 112 15.65 5.44 19.43
N THR A 113 15.19 6.26 18.47
CA THR A 113 13.81 6.71 18.45
C THR A 113 12.98 5.52 18.00
N GLU A 114 12.07 5.04 18.84
CA GLU A 114 11.11 3.99 18.46
C GLU A 114 10.17 4.56 17.38
N GLU A 115 10.55 4.45 16.11
CA GLU A 115 9.64 4.66 14.98
C GLU A 115 8.50 3.65 15.10
N HIS A 116 7.26 4.11 14.91
CA HIS A 116 6.09 3.22 14.97
C HIS A 116 6.27 2.08 13.96
N PRO A 117 6.15 0.79 14.36
CA PRO A 117 6.54 -0.37 13.51
C PRO A 117 5.90 -0.39 12.12
N LYS A 118 4.70 0.19 11.99
CA LYS A 118 3.99 0.30 10.71
C LYS A 118 4.64 1.30 9.75
N PHE A 119 4.96 2.50 10.23
CA PHE A 119 5.60 3.55 9.41
C PHE A 119 7.00 3.15 8.94
N PHE A 120 7.76 2.53 9.83
CA PHE A 120 9.07 1.97 9.51
C PHE A 120 8.99 0.98 8.33
N LYS A 121 8.03 0.03 8.36
CA LYS A 121 7.85 -0.95 7.28
C LYS A 121 7.39 -0.32 5.97
N GLU A 122 6.45 0.61 6.02
CA GLU A 122 5.96 1.32 4.83
C GLU A 122 7.10 2.09 4.12
N LYS A 123 7.96 2.76 4.88
CA LYS A 123 9.15 3.43 4.36
C LYS A 123 10.11 2.45 3.69
N MET A 124 10.38 1.30 4.32
CA MET A 124 11.25 0.27 3.76
C MET A 124 10.69 -0.33 2.47
N ILE A 125 9.37 -0.56 2.41
CA ILE A 125 8.68 -1.01 1.19
C ILE A 125 8.82 0.04 0.08
N PHE A 126 8.57 1.30 0.40
CA PHE A 126 8.68 2.39 -0.57
C PHE A 126 10.10 2.50 -1.13
N ASP A 127 11.11 2.47 -0.27
CA ASP A 127 12.52 2.53 -0.66
C ASP A 127 12.91 1.32 -1.54
N PHE A 128 12.47 0.11 -1.18
CA PHE A 128 12.66 -1.08 -2.00
C PHE A 128 12.01 -0.93 -3.38
N LEU A 129 10.71 -0.59 -3.43
CA LEU A 129 9.97 -0.48 -4.70
C LEU A 129 10.50 0.64 -5.61
N SER A 130 11.06 1.70 -5.04
CA SER A 130 11.64 2.81 -5.80
C SER A 130 12.91 2.44 -6.57
N LEU A 131 13.57 1.35 -6.18
CA LEU A 131 14.77 0.81 -6.83
C LEU A 131 14.45 -0.15 -7.98
N LEU A 132 13.19 -0.55 -8.12
CA LEU A 132 12.75 -1.55 -9.09
C LEU A 132 12.33 -0.91 -10.40
N SER A 133 12.61 -1.60 -11.50
CA SER A 133 12.25 -1.16 -12.85
C SER A 133 10.78 -1.43 -13.19
N PRO A 134 10.15 -0.64 -14.08
CA PRO A 134 8.94 -1.06 -14.79
C PRO A 134 9.22 -2.34 -15.58
N ILE A 135 8.20 -3.20 -15.76
CA ILE A 135 8.39 -4.47 -16.51
C ILE A 135 8.42 -4.18 -18.01
N PRO A 136 9.56 -4.45 -18.71
CA PRO A 136 9.60 -4.33 -20.16
C PRO A 136 8.79 -5.46 -20.83
N PRO A 137 7.97 -5.17 -21.86
CA PRO A 137 7.16 -6.20 -22.54
C PRO A 137 7.99 -7.35 -23.14
N ASN A 138 9.20 -7.05 -23.59
CA ASN A 138 10.14 -8.01 -24.20
C ASN A 138 11.07 -8.70 -23.18
N SER A 139 10.83 -8.51 -21.87
CA SER A 139 11.55 -9.25 -20.83
C SER A 139 10.93 -10.63 -20.56
N ALA A 140 11.67 -11.52 -19.90
CA ALA A 140 11.16 -12.82 -19.46
C ALA A 140 9.89 -12.66 -18.57
N ALA A 141 9.85 -11.65 -17.72
CA ALA A 141 8.69 -11.31 -16.89
C ALA A 141 7.50 -10.83 -17.74
N GLY A 142 7.74 -9.96 -18.73
CA GLY A 142 6.71 -9.50 -19.66
C GLY A 142 6.10 -10.64 -20.48
N TRP A 143 6.93 -11.53 -21.02
CA TRP A 143 6.46 -12.72 -21.72
C TRP A 143 5.68 -13.68 -20.81
N TRP A 144 6.12 -13.85 -19.57
CA TRP A 144 5.42 -14.68 -18.58
C TRP A 144 4.04 -14.13 -18.25
N LEU A 145 3.90 -12.81 -18.10
CA LEU A 145 2.62 -12.12 -17.87
C LEU A 145 1.71 -12.20 -19.11
N ALA A 146 2.25 -11.92 -20.30
CA ALA A 146 1.48 -11.97 -21.55
C ALA A 146 0.86 -13.35 -21.82
N LYS A 147 1.58 -14.43 -21.50
CA LYS A 147 1.05 -15.81 -21.56
C LYS A 147 -0.13 -16.06 -20.62
N ARG A 148 -0.41 -15.17 -19.69
CA ARG A 148 -1.51 -15.20 -18.73
C ARG A 148 -2.59 -14.17 -19.03
N HIS A 149 -2.57 -13.64 -20.25
CA HIS A 149 -3.47 -12.56 -20.69
C HIS A 149 -3.37 -11.29 -19.81
N ILE A 150 -2.27 -11.15 -19.08
CA ILE A 150 -1.95 -9.95 -18.33
C ILE A 150 -1.03 -9.10 -19.21
N TYR A 151 -1.56 -8.05 -19.83
CA TYR A 151 -0.84 -7.21 -20.78
C TYR A 151 -0.35 -5.90 -20.15
N LYS A 152 0.53 -5.19 -20.86
CA LYS A 152 1.19 -3.99 -20.36
C LYS A 152 0.24 -2.94 -19.76
N PRO A 153 -0.92 -2.58 -20.34
CA PRO A 153 -1.83 -1.63 -19.72
C PRO A 153 -2.32 -2.06 -18.34
N THR A 154 -2.53 -3.37 -18.14
CA THR A 154 -2.96 -3.92 -16.84
C THR A 154 -1.85 -3.80 -15.80
N TRP A 155 -0.63 -4.28 -16.11
CA TRP A 155 0.44 -4.26 -15.12
C TRP A 155 0.99 -2.87 -14.82
N ASP A 156 0.92 -1.93 -15.79
CA ASP A 156 1.27 -0.53 -15.54
C ASP A 156 0.24 0.13 -14.61
N LYS A 157 -1.06 -0.15 -14.80
CA LYS A 157 -2.14 0.38 -13.96
C LYS A 157 -1.97 -0.02 -12.48
N VAL A 158 -1.59 -1.26 -12.23
CA VAL A 158 -1.41 -1.78 -10.86
C VAL A 158 0.04 -1.68 -10.37
N LEU A 159 0.90 -0.97 -11.11
CA LEU A 159 2.27 -0.63 -10.74
C LEU A 159 3.17 -1.85 -10.49
N LEU A 160 3.01 -2.95 -11.26
CA LEU A 160 3.94 -4.08 -11.16
C LEU A 160 5.38 -3.62 -11.39
N ARG A 161 6.32 -4.24 -10.67
CA ARG A 161 7.75 -3.93 -10.77
C ARG A 161 8.56 -5.18 -11.08
N LEU A 162 9.71 -4.95 -11.71
CA LEU A 162 10.70 -5.98 -12.01
C LEU A 162 11.94 -5.79 -11.14
N MET A 163 12.32 -6.82 -10.43
CA MET A 163 13.63 -6.92 -9.80
C MET A 163 14.59 -7.61 -10.77
N ASP A 164 15.25 -6.83 -11.60
CA ASP A 164 16.14 -7.26 -12.65
C ASP A 164 17.64 -7.25 -12.24
N ASP A 165 18.00 -6.34 -11.32
CA ASP A 165 19.35 -6.25 -10.77
C ASP A 165 19.36 -6.43 -9.25
N TYR A 166 19.51 -7.69 -8.82
CA TYR A 166 19.59 -8.05 -7.41
C TYR A 166 20.70 -7.31 -6.66
N ASN A 167 21.89 -7.21 -7.28
CA ASN A 167 23.05 -6.62 -6.61
C ASN A 167 22.87 -5.11 -6.45
N HIS A 168 22.36 -4.42 -7.47
CA HIS A 168 22.07 -3.00 -7.39
C HIS A 168 21.02 -2.72 -6.28
N VAL A 169 19.92 -3.43 -6.26
CA VAL A 169 18.87 -3.25 -5.25
C VAL A 169 19.39 -3.54 -3.84
N SER A 170 20.10 -4.67 -3.66
CA SER A 170 20.66 -5.06 -2.37
C SER A 170 21.66 -4.02 -1.83
N ASN A 171 22.62 -3.61 -2.67
CA ASN A 171 23.65 -2.64 -2.28
C ASN A 171 23.06 -1.26 -2.01
N SER A 172 22.07 -0.81 -2.79
CA SER A 172 21.41 0.47 -2.60
C SER A 172 20.63 0.53 -1.29
N LEU A 173 19.96 -0.57 -0.93
CA LEU A 173 19.27 -0.68 0.38
C LEU A 173 20.27 -0.66 1.54
N LEU A 174 21.37 -1.42 1.44
CA LEU A 174 22.42 -1.46 2.47
C LEU A 174 23.18 -0.13 2.60
N ALA A 175 23.28 0.66 1.54
CA ALA A 175 23.84 2.00 1.58
C ALA A 175 22.93 3.01 2.30
N LYS A 176 21.62 2.77 2.32
CA LYS A 176 20.59 3.68 2.87
C LYS A 176 20.14 3.29 4.28
N HIS A 177 20.17 2.01 4.60
CA HIS A 177 19.63 1.44 5.83
C HIS A 177 20.61 0.46 6.48
N SER A 178 20.52 0.29 7.80
CA SER A 178 21.28 -0.75 8.49
C SER A 178 20.78 -2.14 8.10
N LEU A 179 21.66 -3.15 8.13
CA LEU A 179 21.25 -4.53 7.89
C LEU A 179 20.19 -5.00 8.93
N GLU A 180 20.32 -4.58 10.17
CA GLU A 180 19.37 -4.89 11.25
C GLU A 180 17.97 -4.36 10.92
N ASP A 181 17.86 -3.12 10.44
CA ASP A 181 16.59 -2.51 10.04
C ASP A 181 15.96 -3.23 8.83
N LEU A 182 16.78 -3.60 7.85
CA LEU A 182 16.32 -4.33 6.67
C LEU A 182 15.84 -5.75 7.01
N GLN A 183 16.47 -6.39 7.99
CA GLN A 183 16.04 -7.69 8.53
C GLN A 183 14.76 -7.55 9.35
N LEU A 184 14.67 -6.55 10.21
CA LEU A 184 13.47 -6.25 11.01
C LEU A 184 12.27 -5.93 10.12
N ALA A 185 12.49 -5.19 9.04
CA ALA A 185 11.47 -4.92 8.02
C ALA A 185 11.06 -6.16 7.23
N GLY A 186 11.86 -7.22 7.23
CA GLY A 186 11.61 -8.46 6.49
C GLY A 186 12.03 -8.43 5.02
N LEU A 187 12.84 -7.45 4.62
CA LEU A 187 13.44 -7.40 3.28
C LEU A 187 14.66 -8.30 3.16
N PHE A 188 15.47 -8.41 4.21
CA PHE A 188 16.64 -9.25 4.27
C PHE A 188 16.43 -10.45 5.21
N ASN A 189 17.07 -11.57 4.91
CA ASN A 189 17.06 -12.74 5.79
C ASN A 189 18.16 -12.63 6.89
N SER A 190 18.19 -13.59 7.80
CA SER A 190 19.18 -13.65 8.88
C SER A 190 20.64 -13.80 8.40
N GLN A 191 20.85 -14.21 7.14
CA GLN A 191 22.17 -14.35 6.52
C GLN A 191 22.62 -13.07 5.81
N GLY A 192 21.82 -12.00 5.87
CA GLY A 192 22.13 -10.72 5.22
C GLY A 192 21.85 -10.67 3.72
N ASN A 193 21.02 -11.57 3.20
CA ASN A 193 20.63 -11.57 1.79
C ASN A 193 19.23 -11.00 1.59
N LEU A 194 19.04 -10.21 0.53
CA LEU A 194 17.73 -9.76 0.07
C LEU A 194 16.86 -10.98 -0.30
N ARG A 195 15.64 -11.06 0.27
CA ARG A 195 14.83 -12.30 0.24
C ARG A 195 14.23 -12.64 -1.13
N TYR A 196 14.02 -11.66 -1.98
CA TYR A 196 13.16 -11.78 -3.17
C TYR A 196 13.92 -12.04 -4.48
N GLY A 197 15.23 -12.34 -4.42
CA GLY A 197 16.11 -12.48 -5.58
C GLY A 197 15.68 -13.53 -6.63
N ARG A 198 14.89 -14.52 -6.25
CA ARG A 198 14.37 -15.57 -7.15
C ARG A 198 12.93 -15.31 -7.59
N HIS A 199 12.33 -14.17 -7.21
CA HIS A 199 10.95 -13.79 -7.47
C HIS A 199 10.92 -12.41 -8.15
N PRO A 200 11.23 -12.34 -9.45
CA PRO A 200 11.51 -11.06 -10.11
C PRO A 200 10.28 -10.16 -10.30
N ILE A 201 9.06 -10.70 -10.33
CA ILE A 201 7.85 -9.89 -10.45
C ILE A 201 7.40 -9.47 -9.06
N ILE A 202 7.40 -8.17 -8.80
CA ILE A 202 6.90 -7.60 -7.54
C ILE A 202 5.52 -6.99 -7.78
N ILE A 203 4.56 -7.40 -6.96
CA ILE A 203 3.14 -7.05 -7.03
C ILE A 203 2.83 -6.18 -5.81
N PRO A 204 2.82 -4.84 -5.94
CA PRO A 204 2.51 -3.95 -4.84
C PRO A 204 1.03 -4.01 -4.46
N TYR A 205 0.74 -3.92 -3.18
CA TYR A 205 -0.57 -3.62 -2.63
C TYR A 205 -0.56 -2.18 -2.16
N VAL A 206 -1.53 -1.42 -2.57
CA VAL A 206 -1.62 0.02 -2.27
C VAL A 206 -2.84 0.32 -1.41
N ASP A 207 -2.72 1.36 -0.59
CA ASP A 207 -3.83 1.89 0.18
C ASP A 207 -4.71 2.84 -0.67
N GLU A 208 -5.74 3.42 -0.06
CA GLU A 208 -6.66 4.39 -0.70
C GLU A 208 -5.97 5.66 -1.22
N MET A 209 -4.71 5.89 -0.82
CA MET A 209 -3.87 6.99 -1.28
C MET A 209 -2.81 6.53 -2.31
N HIS A 210 -2.97 5.32 -2.87
CA HIS A 210 -2.02 4.65 -3.78
C HIS A 210 -0.61 4.48 -3.20
N ARG A 211 -0.46 4.44 -1.86
CA ARG A 211 0.83 4.19 -1.21
C ARG A 211 1.02 2.70 -1.02
N PRO A 212 2.16 2.15 -1.42
CA PRO A 212 2.45 0.75 -1.20
C PRO A 212 2.71 0.48 0.29
N PHE A 213 1.97 -0.47 0.86
CA PHE A 213 2.10 -0.89 2.27
C PHE A 213 2.41 -2.38 2.42
N PHE A 214 2.32 -3.15 1.33
CA PHE A 214 2.60 -4.57 1.24
C PHE A 214 2.98 -4.93 -0.20
N PHE A 215 3.62 -6.05 -0.41
CA PHE A 215 3.81 -6.63 -1.74
C PHE A 215 3.92 -8.14 -1.70
N GLN A 216 3.60 -8.78 -2.81
CA GLN A 216 3.97 -10.15 -3.13
C GLN A 216 5.09 -10.15 -4.15
N ALA A 217 5.98 -11.13 -4.05
CA ALA A 217 7.00 -11.39 -5.04
C ALA A 217 6.70 -12.73 -5.73
N ARG A 218 6.66 -12.75 -7.06
CA ARG A 218 6.31 -13.92 -7.87
C ARG A 218 7.50 -14.47 -8.65
N ALA A 219 7.74 -15.78 -8.53
CA ALA A 219 8.70 -16.49 -9.35
C ALA A 219 8.11 -16.77 -10.74
N ILE A 220 8.93 -16.57 -11.78
CA ILE A 220 8.59 -16.94 -13.17
C ILE A 220 9.11 -18.33 -13.54
N ASP A 221 10.14 -18.82 -12.85
CA ASP A 221 10.65 -20.18 -13.01
C ASP A 221 9.76 -21.16 -12.25
N LYS A 222 9.19 -22.14 -12.98
CA LYS A 222 8.31 -23.18 -12.43
C LYS A 222 8.96 -24.08 -11.37
N ASN A 223 10.29 -24.12 -11.30
CA ASN A 223 11.04 -24.93 -10.33
C ASN A 223 11.25 -24.23 -8.99
N ILE A 224 10.99 -22.91 -8.90
CA ILE A 224 11.11 -22.16 -7.67
C ILE A 224 9.92 -22.46 -6.75
N ARG A 225 10.22 -22.77 -5.49
CA ARG A 225 9.23 -22.95 -4.42
C ARG A 225 9.62 -22.12 -3.20
N PRO A 226 8.66 -21.52 -2.51
CA PRO A 226 7.28 -21.34 -2.96
C PRO A 226 7.20 -20.47 -4.23
N LYS A 227 6.10 -20.58 -5.00
CA LYS A 227 5.88 -19.76 -6.21
C LYS A 227 5.78 -18.28 -5.90
N GLU A 228 5.28 -17.97 -4.71
CA GLU A 228 5.04 -16.61 -4.21
C GLU A 228 5.68 -16.44 -2.85
N LEU A 229 6.21 -15.25 -2.61
CA LEU A 229 6.68 -14.81 -1.30
C LEU A 229 5.94 -13.55 -0.91
N ASN A 230 5.27 -13.61 0.23
CA ASN A 230 4.63 -12.45 0.83
C ASN A 230 5.65 -11.62 1.60
N PHE A 231 5.44 -10.31 1.62
CA PHE A 231 6.17 -9.41 2.51
C PHE A 231 5.95 -9.83 3.97
N GLN A 232 7.04 -10.00 4.70
CA GLN A 232 6.98 -10.55 6.05
C GLN A 232 6.35 -9.58 7.05
N GLY A 233 5.49 -10.14 7.93
CA GLY A 233 4.87 -9.41 9.03
C GLY A 233 3.79 -8.41 8.62
N ALA A 234 3.38 -8.37 7.35
CA ALA A 234 2.22 -7.61 6.91
C ALA A 234 0.92 -8.41 7.15
N ILE A 235 -0.17 -7.69 7.40
CA ILE A 235 -1.50 -8.30 7.51
C ILE A 235 -2.03 -8.51 6.08
N PRO A 236 -2.49 -9.70 5.71
CA PRO A 236 -3.13 -9.94 4.42
C PRO A 236 -4.30 -8.98 4.19
N PHE A 237 -4.41 -8.50 2.97
CA PHE A 237 -5.36 -7.47 2.58
C PHE A 237 -5.86 -7.79 1.17
N PRO A 238 -7.14 -7.54 0.81
CA PRO A 238 -7.60 -7.81 -0.53
C PRO A 238 -6.74 -7.06 -1.57
N TYR A 239 -6.22 -7.79 -2.55
CA TYR A 239 -5.51 -7.20 -3.67
C TYR A 239 -6.47 -6.45 -4.59
N ASN A 240 -6.09 -5.26 -5.07
CA ASN A 240 -6.92 -4.39 -5.89
C ASN A 240 -8.23 -3.98 -5.19
N LYS A 241 -8.13 -3.58 -3.92
CA LYS A 241 -9.28 -3.13 -3.11
C LYS A 241 -10.11 -2.03 -3.80
N GLU A 242 -9.49 -1.23 -4.68
CA GLU A 242 -10.16 -0.19 -5.47
C GLU A 242 -11.32 -0.73 -6.32
N ALA A 243 -11.30 -2.02 -6.68
CA ALA A 243 -12.42 -2.68 -7.36
C ALA A 243 -13.72 -2.67 -6.53
N LEU A 244 -13.60 -2.46 -5.21
CA LEU A 244 -14.71 -2.37 -4.28
C LEU A 244 -15.24 -0.94 -4.12
N ASP A 245 -14.53 0.06 -4.65
CA ASP A 245 -14.99 1.45 -4.65
C ASP A 245 -16.21 1.60 -5.57
N GLY A 246 -17.06 2.59 -5.26
CA GLY A 246 -18.31 2.80 -5.98
C GLY A 246 -19.51 2.07 -5.37
N LYS A 247 -20.71 2.56 -5.66
CA LYS A 247 -21.94 2.15 -4.93
C LYS A 247 -22.55 0.83 -5.40
N PHE A 248 -22.37 0.44 -6.67
CA PHE A 248 -23.00 -0.75 -7.26
C PHE A 248 -22.07 -1.44 -8.26
N GLY A 249 -22.33 -2.68 -8.55
CA GLY A 249 -21.65 -3.43 -9.60
C GLY A 249 -21.30 -4.86 -9.22
N THR A 250 -20.89 -5.61 -10.22
CA THR A 250 -20.36 -6.96 -10.02
C THR A 250 -18.88 -6.90 -9.73
N VAL A 251 -18.42 -7.67 -8.74
CA VAL A 251 -17.01 -7.87 -8.43
C VAL A 251 -16.68 -9.35 -8.42
N TYR A 252 -15.55 -9.72 -8.99
CA TYR A 252 -15.04 -11.08 -9.02
C TYR A 252 -14.01 -11.25 -7.92
N LEU A 253 -14.23 -12.18 -7.00
CA LEU A 253 -13.32 -12.48 -5.89
C LEU A 253 -12.44 -13.68 -6.23
N CYS A 254 -11.12 -13.47 -6.33
CA CYS A 254 -10.15 -14.49 -6.69
C CYS A 254 -9.27 -14.87 -5.50
N GLU A 255 -8.63 -16.05 -5.58
CA GLU A 255 -7.72 -16.53 -4.53
C GLU A 255 -6.38 -15.79 -4.50
N GLY A 256 -5.89 -15.29 -5.62
CA GLY A 256 -4.56 -14.69 -5.72
C GLY A 256 -4.49 -13.41 -6.55
N ALA A 257 -3.35 -12.73 -6.45
CA ALA A 257 -3.11 -11.53 -7.25
C ALA A 257 -3.00 -11.82 -8.75
N ILE A 258 -2.46 -12.98 -9.15
CA ILE A 258 -2.30 -13.34 -10.57
C ILE A 258 -3.66 -13.57 -11.23
N ASP A 259 -4.60 -14.27 -10.57
CA ASP A 259 -5.94 -14.49 -11.08
C ASP A 259 -6.73 -13.18 -11.17
N THR A 260 -6.57 -12.32 -10.17
CA THR A 260 -7.11 -10.96 -10.21
C THR A 260 -6.58 -10.18 -11.41
N LEU A 261 -5.27 -10.21 -11.66
CA LEU A 261 -4.65 -9.53 -12.80
C LEU A 261 -5.12 -10.10 -14.13
N THR A 262 -5.32 -11.41 -14.23
CA THR A 262 -5.86 -12.07 -15.43
C THR A 262 -7.29 -11.58 -15.70
N LEU A 263 -8.16 -11.54 -14.70
CA LEU A 263 -9.52 -11.00 -14.85
C LEU A 263 -9.51 -9.51 -15.22
N LEU A 264 -8.67 -8.71 -14.58
CA LEU A 264 -8.52 -7.29 -14.92
C LEU A 264 -8.04 -7.10 -16.36
N GLY A 265 -7.11 -7.92 -16.83
CA GLY A 265 -6.61 -7.91 -18.21
C GLY A 265 -7.69 -8.25 -19.24
N ASN A 266 -8.73 -8.98 -18.84
CA ASN A 266 -9.89 -9.34 -19.64
C ASN A 266 -11.11 -8.43 -19.38
N GLY A 267 -10.93 -7.30 -18.70
CA GLY A 267 -11.96 -6.28 -18.51
C GLY A 267 -12.95 -6.53 -17.37
N PHE A 268 -12.70 -7.53 -16.53
CA PHE A 268 -13.53 -7.82 -15.36
C PHE A 268 -13.09 -6.97 -14.16
N ASN A 269 -14.05 -6.58 -13.32
CA ASN A 269 -13.78 -5.90 -12.07
C ASN A 269 -13.48 -6.94 -10.98
N ALA A 270 -12.21 -7.12 -10.63
CA ALA A 270 -11.76 -8.22 -9.78
C ALA A 270 -10.97 -7.76 -8.56
N VAL A 271 -11.09 -8.50 -7.47
CA VAL A 271 -10.35 -8.34 -6.21
C VAL A 271 -9.79 -9.69 -5.77
N GLY A 272 -8.58 -9.70 -5.22
CA GLY A 272 -7.89 -10.92 -4.81
C GLY A 272 -7.61 -11.00 -3.32
N ILE A 273 -7.63 -12.20 -2.78
CA ILE A 273 -7.16 -12.51 -1.43
C ILE A 273 -5.86 -13.31 -1.50
N PRO A 274 -4.92 -13.14 -0.55
CA PRO A 274 -3.68 -13.94 -0.51
C PRO A 274 -3.94 -15.37 -0.01
N GLY A 275 -4.73 -16.14 -0.77
CA GLY A 275 -5.21 -17.49 -0.42
C GLY A 275 -6.54 -17.49 0.33
N VAL A 276 -7.32 -18.56 0.14
CA VAL A 276 -8.70 -18.68 0.68
C VAL A 276 -8.80 -18.50 2.19
N ASN A 277 -7.79 -18.97 2.94
CA ASN A 277 -7.80 -18.89 4.40
C ASN A 277 -7.54 -17.48 4.95
N SER A 278 -7.13 -16.53 4.11
CA SER A 278 -6.86 -15.15 4.52
C SER A 278 -8.10 -14.25 4.49
N PHE A 279 -9.22 -14.70 3.94
CA PHE A 279 -10.46 -13.93 3.95
C PHE A 279 -11.00 -13.76 5.37
N LYS A 280 -11.18 -12.52 5.79
CA LYS A 280 -11.59 -12.16 7.15
C LYS A 280 -13.06 -11.72 7.19
N PRO A 281 -13.83 -12.07 8.24
CA PRO A 281 -15.22 -11.62 8.39
C PRO A 281 -15.39 -10.11 8.33
N GLU A 282 -14.45 -9.32 8.86
CA GLU A 282 -14.48 -7.88 8.82
C GLU A 282 -14.40 -7.28 7.40
N TRP A 283 -13.95 -8.07 6.41
CA TRP A 283 -13.90 -7.64 5.01
C TRP A 283 -15.26 -7.71 4.30
N VAL A 284 -16.23 -8.44 4.86
CA VAL A 284 -17.59 -8.57 4.28
C VAL A 284 -18.21 -7.21 4.01
N SER A 285 -18.03 -6.25 4.92
CA SER A 285 -18.55 -4.89 4.78
C SER A 285 -18.00 -4.13 3.56
N LEU A 286 -16.82 -4.49 3.06
CA LEU A 286 -16.22 -3.89 1.86
C LEU A 286 -17.01 -4.21 0.59
N PHE A 287 -17.79 -5.29 0.60
CA PHE A 287 -18.61 -5.76 -0.52
C PHE A 287 -20.03 -5.20 -0.49
N SER A 288 -20.33 -4.25 0.41
CA SER A 288 -21.67 -3.66 0.52
C SER A 288 -22.14 -3.12 -0.84
N ASN A 289 -23.38 -3.49 -1.22
CA ASN A 289 -23.98 -3.15 -2.52
C ASN A 289 -23.28 -3.75 -3.75
N LYS A 290 -22.51 -4.81 -3.59
CA LYS A 290 -21.89 -5.55 -4.70
C LYS A 290 -22.60 -6.88 -4.91
N LYS A 291 -22.66 -7.29 -6.19
CA LYS A 291 -22.87 -8.68 -6.57
C LYS A 291 -21.49 -9.35 -6.61
N VAL A 292 -21.29 -10.38 -5.80
CA VAL A 292 -20.00 -11.06 -5.69
C VAL A 292 -20.01 -12.36 -6.48
N ILE A 293 -19.07 -12.50 -7.41
CA ILE A 293 -18.82 -13.76 -8.11
C ILE A 293 -17.55 -14.37 -7.54
N LEU A 294 -17.66 -15.56 -6.94
CA LEU A 294 -16.53 -16.28 -6.38
C LEU A 294 -15.80 -17.05 -7.49
N CYS A 295 -14.53 -16.72 -7.72
CA CYS A 295 -13.62 -17.30 -8.72
C CYS A 295 -12.41 -17.90 -8.01
N LEU A 296 -12.68 -18.86 -7.11
CA LEU A 296 -11.64 -19.57 -6.36
C LEU A 296 -11.19 -20.81 -7.12
N ASP A 297 -10.04 -21.37 -6.73
CA ASP A 297 -9.50 -22.56 -7.37
C ASP A 297 -10.43 -23.76 -7.23
N ASN A 298 -10.60 -24.55 -8.27
CA ASN A 298 -11.44 -25.75 -8.19
C ASN A 298 -10.65 -26.96 -7.66
N ASP A 299 -10.05 -26.79 -6.50
CA ASP A 299 -9.47 -27.86 -5.68
C ASP A 299 -10.21 -28.00 -4.35
N GLU A 300 -9.76 -28.90 -3.47
CA GLU A 300 -10.42 -29.14 -2.18
C GLU A 300 -10.39 -27.89 -1.28
N ALA A 301 -9.26 -27.17 -1.23
CA ALA A 301 -9.12 -25.97 -0.41
C ALA A 301 -9.95 -24.81 -0.94
N GLY A 302 -9.97 -24.61 -2.26
CA GLY A 302 -10.77 -23.57 -2.92
C GLY A 302 -12.26 -23.79 -2.74
N ARG A 303 -12.75 -25.04 -2.90
CA ARG A 303 -14.18 -25.38 -2.66
C ARG A 303 -14.61 -25.14 -1.21
N ALA A 304 -13.80 -25.58 -0.23
CA ALA A 304 -14.08 -25.31 1.19
C ALA A 304 -14.06 -23.82 1.51
N GLY A 305 -13.12 -23.07 0.89
CA GLY A 305 -13.05 -21.62 0.97
C GLY A 305 -14.26 -20.93 0.36
N GLU A 306 -14.73 -21.41 -0.79
CA GLU A 306 -15.92 -20.89 -1.46
C GLU A 306 -17.19 -21.04 -0.62
N GLU A 307 -17.42 -22.23 -0.04
CA GLU A 307 -18.54 -22.48 0.85
C GLU A 307 -18.51 -21.51 2.05
N ARG A 308 -17.37 -21.39 2.72
CA ARG A 308 -17.18 -20.52 3.88
C ARG A 308 -17.37 -19.04 3.55
N ILE A 309 -16.76 -18.55 2.47
CA ILE A 309 -16.87 -17.14 2.06
C ILE A 309 -18.28 -16.83 1.57
N SER A 310 -18.89 -17.73 0.78
CA SER A 310 -20.28 -17.60 0.34
C SER A 310 -21.25 -17.49 1.50
N ALA A 311 -21.07 -18.32 2.54
CA ALA A 311 -21.90 -18.26 3.75
C ALA A 311 -21.81 -16.90 4.44
N LEU A 312 -20.59 -16.38 4.68
CA LEU A 312 -20.37 -15.08 5.31
C LEU A 312 -21.00 -13.93 4.52
N LEU A 313 -20.85 -13.93 3.20
CA LEU A 313 -21.43 -12.89 2.34
C LEU A 313 -22.95 -12.95 2.30
N LYS A 314 -23.55 -14.14 2.18
CA LYS A 314 -25.00 -14.36 2.18
C LYS A 314 -25.65 -14.00 3.52
N GLU A 315 -24.99 -14.33 4.65
CA GLU A 315 -25.45 -13.94 5.98
C GLU A 315 -25.54 -12.41 6.13
N ALA A 316 -24.64 -11.69 5.47
CA ALA A 316 -24.68 -10.23 5.38
C ALA A 316 -25.67 -9.67 4.34
N GLY A 317 -26.48 -10.53 3.69
CA GLY A 317 -27.47 -10.12 2.70
C GLY A 317 -26.91 -9.78 1.32
N LEU A 318 -25.69 -10.20 1.01
CA LEU A 318 -25.04 -9.90 -0.28
C LEU A 318 -25.40 -10.95 -1.35
N GLU A 319 -25.68 -10.48 -2.56
CA GLU A 319 -25.86 -11.36 -3.73
C GLU A 319 -24.54 -12.03 -4.09
N THR A 320 -24.48 -13.35 -3.92
CA THR A 320 -23.24 -14.13 -4.08
C THR A 320 -23.48 -15.34 -4.96
N HIS A 321 -22.63 -15.53 -5.97
CA HIS A 321 -22.67 -16.65 -6.89
C HIS A 321 -21.29 -17.30 -7.02
N SER A 322 -21.26 -18.60 -7.31
CA SER A 322 -20.07 -19.28 -7.80
C SER A 322 -19.83 -18.93 -9.26
N PHE A 323 -18.58 -18.79 -9.66
CA PHE A 323 -18.22 -18.72 -11.09
C PHE A 323 -18.55 -20.04 -11.81
N GLY A 324 -18.40 -21.18 -11.14
CA GLY A 324 -18.98 -22.47 -11.49
C GLY A 324 -18.49 -23.15 -12.78
N LEU A 325 -17.57 -22.54 -13.51
CA LEU A 325 -17.12 -22.98 -14.84
C LEU A 325 -15.72 -23.58 -14.88
N LEU A 326 -14.98 -23.54 -13.77
CA LEU A 326 -13.61 -24.02 -13.74
C LEU A 326 -13.58 -25.56 -13.73
N PRO A 327 -12.85 -26.22 -14.64
CA PRO A 327 -12.58 -27.65 -14.56
C PRO A 327 -11.86 -28.01 -13.26
N GLU A 328 -11.99 -29.26 -12.82
CA GLU A 328 -11.33 -29.75 -11.60
C GLU A 328 -9.80 -29.52 -11.64
N GLY A 329 -9.25 -28.99 -10.56
CA GLY A 329 -7.83 -28.69 -10.43
C GLY A 329 -7.33 -27.47 -11.22
N GLN A 330 -8.23 -26.64 -11.78
CA GLN A 330 -7.86 -25.42 -12.50
C GLN A 330 -8.19 -24.17 -11.69
N ASP A 331 -7.37 -23.15 -11.92
CA ASP A 331 -7.58 -21.76 -11.51
C ASP A 331 -8.14 -20.91 -12.67
N ILE A 332 -8.59 -19.70 -12.38
CA ILE A 332 -9.17 -18.80 -13.38
C ILE A 332 -8.13 -18.41 -14.46
N ASN A 333 -6.85 -18.34 -14.11
CA ASN A 333 -5.79 -18.01 -15.06
C ASN A 333 -5.60 -19.14 -16.08
N SER A 334 -5.48 -20.39 -15.62
CA SER A 334 -5.33 -21.54 -16.52
C SER A 334 -6.55 -21.73 -17.42
N TRP A 335 -7.76 -21.49 -16.89
CA TRP A 335 -8.99 -21.59 -17.69
C TRP A 335 -9.09 -20.50 -18.77
N LEU A 336 -8.77 -19.25 -18.47
CA LEU A 336 -8.81 -18.15 -19.45
C LEU A 336 -7.70 -18.23 -20.51
N THR A 337 -6.64 -18.99 -20.25
CA THR A 337 -5.48 -19.12 -21.16
C THR A 337 -5.41 -20.44 -21.90
N SER A 338 -6.35 -21.37 -21.66
CA SER A 338 -6.54 -22.62 -22.40
C SER A 338 -7.31 -22.38 -23.70
#